data_f9a8952e4c7f1fa535f7093810e693b7
#
_entry.id   f9a8952e4c7f1fa535f7093810e693b7
#
_cell.length_a   1.000
_cell.length_b   1.000
_cell.length_c   1.000
_cell.angle_alpha   90.00
_cell.angle_beta   90.00
_cell.angle_gamma   90.00
#
_symmetry.space_group_name_H-M   'P 1'
#
loop_
_entity.id
_entity.type
_entity.pdbx_description
1 polymer ?
#
loop_
_entity_poly.entity_id
_entity_poly.type
_entity_poly.pdbx_seq_one_letter_code
_entity_poly.pdbx_strand_id
1 'polypeptide(L)'
;EMCVRDRHDSLVSGLGGQTGLTLSMELAKEGFLKSHNVTLLGASPETIDKAEDRQMFKDTMESIGQPCIPSKVVTTVEDALEFAEEITFPVIIRPAFTLGGAGGGVAYSAEELTLVAQTGLDASPITQILVERYIYGWKEIEFETMRDSVGNVIAVCSMENFDPVGVHTGDSIVVAPTQTLADKEFQMLRDSALKIIRELKIEGGCNVQFALDPLSFKYYLIEVNPRVSRSSALASKASGYPIARVTAKVAVGLTLDEIMLANTPASFEPTLDYVVTKVARFPFDKFSDASNKLGTQMKATGEVMSIGRTMEESLLKAMRSLETGVCHIYHKTVSYTHLTLPT
;
A
#
# COMPACT_ATOMS: atom_id res chain seq x y z
N GLU A 1 26.02 -26.48 -10.65
CA GLU A 1 24.68 -26.23 -10.09
C GLU A 1 24.65 -26.31 -8.56
N MET A 2 25.36 -27.21 -7.91
CA MET A 2 25.43 -27.26 -6.44
C MET A 2 26.19 -26.08 -5.83
N CYS A 3 27.13 -25.46 -6.54
CA CYS A 3 27.84 -24.28 -6.05
C CYS A 3 26.98 -23.06 -5.86
N VAL A 4 25.88 -22.92 -6.62
CA VAL A 4 24.93 -21.79 -6.50
C VAL A 4 24.13 -21.88 -5.20
N ARG A 5 23.85 -23.07 -4.72
CA ARG A 5 23.05 -23.29 -3.51
C ARG A 5 23.79 -22.97 -2.21
N ASP A 6 25.11 -23.26 -2.17
CA ASP A 6 25.90 -23.31 -0.93
C ASP A 6 26.93 -22.15 -0.81
N ARG A 7 26.97 -21.22 -1.79
CA ARG A 7 27.92 -20.12 -1.85
C ARG A 7 27.24 -18.80 -2.28
N HIS A 8 26.23 -18.38 -1.51
CA HIS A 8 25.62 -17.08 -1.72
C HIS A 8 26.53 -15.99 -1.15
N ASP A 9 26.88 -15.01 -1.96
CA ASP A 9 27.62 -13.81 -1.56
C ASP A 9 26.71 -12.58 -1.42
N SER A 10 25.43 -12.71 -1.82
CA SER A 10 24.48 -11.61 -1.77
C SER A 10 23.03 -12.07 -1.62
N LEU A 11 22.21 -11.22 -1.05
CA LEU A 11 20.77 -11.41 -0.79
C LEU A 11 19.98 -10.17 -1.22
N VAL A 12 18.92 -10.37 -2.02
CA VAL A 12 18.00 -9.29 -2.41
C VAL A 12 16.75 -9.36 -1.54
N SER A 13 16.57 -8.40 -0.64
CA SER A 13 15.43 -8.37 0.31
C SER A 13 14.12 -7.93 -0.34
N GLY A 14 14.18 -6.96 -1.24
CA GLY A 14 13.01 -6.23 -1.77
C GLY A 14 12.10 -7.02 -2.72
N LEU A 15 12.45 -8.26 -3.09
CA LEU A 15 11.66 -9.12 -4.01
C LEU A 15 10.90 -10.25 -3.30
N GLY A 16 11.18 -10.49 -2.02
CA GLY A 16 10.60 -11.57 -1.22
C GLY A 16 9.30 -11.21 -0.47
N GLY A 17 8.70 -10.06 -0.77
CA GLY A 17 7.56 -9.54 -0.01
C GLY A 17 7.94 -9.19 1.43
N GLN A 18 6.95 -9.04 2.32
CA GLN A 18 7.18 -8.69 3.72
C GLN A 18 8.02 -9.75 4.45
N THR A 19 7.74 -11.02 4.21
CA THR A 19 8.51 -12.12 4.85
C THR A 19 9.99 -12.08 4.49
N GLY A 20 10.30 -11.88 3.21
CA GLY A 20 11.69 -11.77 2.75
C GLY A 20 12.39 -10.55 3.35
N LEU A 21 11.69 -9.42 3.45
CA LEU A 21 12.21 -8.21 4.06
C LEU A 21 12.51 -8.42 5.55
N THR A 22 11.54 -8.93 6.33
CA THR A 22 11.69 -9.18 7.76
C THR A 22 12.84 -10.15 8.07
N LEU A 23 12.89 -11.29 7.38
CA LEU A 23 13.99 -12.27 7.55
C LEU A 23 15.35 -11.67 7.21
N SER A 24 15.44 -10.87 6.16
CA SER A 24 16.69 -10.20 5.79
C SER A 24 17.15 -9.23 6.86
N MET A 25 16.21 -8.50 7.48
CA MET A 25 16.50 -7.58 8.57
C MET A 25 16.95 -8.29 9.85
N GLU A 26 16.31 -9.40 10.22
CA GLU A 26 16.72 -10.22 11.36
C GLU A 26 18.15 -10.73 11.16
N LEU A 27 18.45 -11.32 10.00
CA LEU A 27 19.81 -11.80 9.68
C LEU A 27 20.84 -10.67 9.69
N ALA A 28 20.47 -9.46 9.25
CA ALA A 28 21.37 -8.30 9.29
C ALA A 28 21.61 -7.83 10.73
N LYS A 29 20.57 -7.74 11.57
CA LYS A 29 20.64 -7.28 12.98
C LYS A 29 21.41 -8.27 13.86
N GLU A 30 21.26 -9.57 13.61
CA GLU A 30 22.04 -10.62 14.29
C GLU A 30 23.52 -10.68 13.86
N GLY A 31 23.92 -9.92 12.84
CA GLY A 31 25.27 -9.94 12.29
C GLY A 31 25.57 -11.17 11.44
N PHE A 32 24.58 -12.02 11.16
CA PHE A 32 24.75 -13.25 10.39
C PHE A 32 25.27 -12.97 8.97
N LEU A 33 24.66 -12.00 8.27
CA LEU A 33 25.10 -11.63 6.91
C LEU A 33 26.58 -11.23 6.89
N LYS A 34 26.99 -10.38 7.84
CA LYS A 34 28.38 -9.91 7.93
C LYS A 34 29.36 -11.03 8.25
N SER A 35 29.00 -11.94 9.17
CA SER A 35 29.87 -13.06 9.57
C SER A 35 30.06 -14.09 8.46
N HIS A 36 29.14 -14.16 7.50
CA HIS A 36 29.19 -15.07 6.35
C HIS A 36 29.57 -14.36 5.03
N ASN A 37 29.99 -13.10 5.10
CA ASN A 37 30.31 -12.26 3.93
C ASN A 37 29.21 -12.19 2.89
N VAL A 38 27.95 -12.13 3.33
CA VAL A 38 26.78 -11.97 2.48
C VAL A 38 26.38 -10.49 2.45
N THR A 39 26.31 -9.90 1.26
CA THR A 39 25.91 -8.52 1.04
C THR A 39 24.40 -8.42 0.86
N LEU A 40 23.74 -7.54 1.62
CA LEU A 40 22.35 -7.20 1.37
C LEU A 40 22.26 -6.21 0.21
N LEU A 41 21.58 -6.59 -0.88
CA LEU A 41 21.40 -5.79 -2.08
C LEU A 41 20.02 -5.10 -2.07
N GLY A 42 19.96 -3.92 -2.68
CA GLY A 42 18.78 -3.06 -2.70
C GLY A 42 18.73 -2.14 -1.49
N ALA A 43 17.57 -1.99 -0.85
CA ALA A 43 17.43 -1.12 0.31
C ALA A 43 18.32 -1.57 1.48
N SER A 44 19.05 -0.62 2.08
CA SER A 44 19.90 -0.89 3.24
C SER A 44 19.06 -1.20 4.49
N PRO A 45 19.63 -1.89 5.51
CA PRO A 45 18.93 -2.12 6.79
C PRO A 45 18.43 -0.82 7.42
N GLU A 46 19.21 0.26 7.39
CA GLU A 46 18.81 1.57 7.93
C GLU A 46 17.62 2.18 7.15
N THR A 47 17.61 2.01 5.83
CA THR A 47 16.49 2.44 4.98
C THR A 47 15.21 1.68 5.32
N ILE A 48 15.33 0.37 5.51
CA ILE A 48 14.19 -0.50 5.84
C ILE A 48 13.66 -0.15 7.24
N ASP A 49 14.54 0.03 8.24
CA ASP A 49 14.14 0.43 9.58
C ASP A 49 13.41 1.79 9.58
N LYS A 50 13.91 2.79 8.84
CA LYS A 50 13.23 4.09 8.68
C LYS A 50 11.85 3.99 8.02
N ALA A 51 11.64 3.02 7.15
CA ALA A 51 10.35 2.83 6.49
C ALA A 51 9.36 1.97 7.30
N GLU A 52 9.86 1.02 8.09
CA GLU A 52 9.05 0.04 8.82
C GLU A 52 8.80 0.43 10.30
N ASP A 53 9.77 1.11 10.95
CA ASP A 53 9.58 1.63 12.30
C ASP A 53 8.70 2.89 12.27
N ARG A 54 7.57 2.83 12.97
CA ARG A 54 6.55 3.89 12.94
C ARG A 54 7.05 5.25 13.41
N GLN A 55 7.88 5.27 14.48
CA GLN A 55 8.38 6.53 15.02
C GLN A 55 9.46 7.11 14.11
N MET A 56 10.43 6.28 13.68
CA MET A 56 11.48 6.71 12.75
C MET A 56 10.88 7.17 11.41
N PHE A 57 9.85 6.48 10.93
CA PHE A 57 9.12 6.88 9.73
C PHE A 57 8.48 8.25 9.90
N LYS A 58 7.70 8.45 10.98
CA LYS A 58 7.04 9.72 11.26
C LYS A 58 8.04 10.86 11.36
N ASP A 59 9.10 10.70 12.14
CA ASP A 59 10.14 11.72 12.33
C ASP A 59 10.84 12.06 11.00
N THR A 60 11.12 11.04 10.18
CA THR A 60 11.72 11.24 8.86
C THR A 60 10.77 12.01 7.94
N MET A 61 9.50 11.63 7.88
CA MET A 61 8.50 12.29 7.03
C MET A 61 8.26 13.74 7.46
N GLU A 62 8.13 13.99 8.76
CA GLU A 62 7.97 15.34 9.30
C GLU A 62 9.19 16.23 8.98
N SER A 63 10.42 15.69 9.05
CA SER A 63 11.66 16.41 8.72
C SER A 63 11.69 16.92 7.28
N ILE A 64 11.03 16.24 6.37
CA ILE A 64 10.89 16.64 4.96
C ILE A 64 9.56 17.33 4.65
N GLY A 65 8.78 17.66 5.68
CA GLY A 65 7.50 18.36 5.54
C GLY A 65 6.40 17.52 4.89
N GLN A 66 6.46 16.19 5.05
CA GLN A 66 5.39 15.29 4.60
C GLN A 66 4.42 15.02 5.76
N PRO A 67 3.12 15.30 5.57
CA PRO A 67 2.15 15.15 6.64
C PRO A 67 1.81 13.67 6.87
N CYS A 68 2.07 13.18 8.08
CA CYS A 68 1.60 11.89 8.55
C CYS A 68 0.25 12.01 9.25
N ILE A 69 -0.50 10.91 9.31
CA ILE A 69 -1.74 10.88 10.08
C ILE A 69 -1.40 11.11 11.56
N PRO A 70 -2.08 12.04 12.27
CA PRO A 70 -1.89 12.22 13.68
C PRO A 70 -2.08 10.91 14.45
N SER A 71 -1.03 10.45 15.11
CA SER A 71 -1.01 9.16 15.79
C SER A 71 -0.07 9.19 16.99
N LYS A 72 -0.39 8.40 18.02
CA LYS A 72 0.44 8.22 19.22
C LYS A 72 0.38 6.76 19.66
N VAL A 73 1.54 6.24 19.99
CA VAL A 73 1.66 4.92 20.64
C VAL A 73 1.43 5.12 22.14
N VAL A 74 0.52 4.33 22.71
CA VAL A 74 0.16 4.39 24.14
C VAL A 74 0.10 3.00 24.76
N THR A 75 0.25 2.95 26.08
CA THR A 75 0.27 1.72 26.86
C THR A 75 -0.84 1.69 27.91
N THR A 76 -1.63 2.75 28.01
CA THR A 76 -2.76 2.88 28.94
C THR A 76 -4.00 3.40 28.23
N VAL A 77 -5.17 3.16 28.80
CA VAL A 77 -6.44 3.69 28.30
C VAL A 77 -6.52 5.20 28.51
N GLU A 78 -5.97 5.68 29.64
CA GLU A 78 -5.93 7.10 29.99
C GLU A 78 -5.16 7.91 28.95
N ASP A 79 -3.96 7.46 28.57
CA ASP A 79 -3.16 8.11 27.51
C ASP A 79 -3.89 8.11 26.16
N ALA A 80 -4.65 7.04 25.88
CA ALA A 80 -5.45 6.95 24.65
C ALA A 80 -6.56 7.99 24.64
N LEU A 81 -7.26 8.19 25.75
CA LEU A 81 -8.33 9.18 25.90
C LEU A 81 -7.76 10.61 25.78
N GLU A 82 -6.68 10.92 26.48
CA GLU A 82 -6.01 12.22 26.41
C GLU A 82 -5.65 12.57 24.94
N PHE A 83 -5.02 11.65 24.24
CA PHE A 83 -4.62 11.88 22.86
C PHE A 83 -5.81 11.97 21.90
N ALA A 84 -6.88 11.19 22.14
CA ALA A 84 -8.10 11.27 21.34
C ALA A 84 -8.84 12.61 21.48
N GLU A 85 -8.77 13.27 22.64
CA GLU A 85 -9.28 14.63 22.84
C GLU A 85 -8.48 15.64 21.99
N GLU A 86 -7.15 15.48 21.89
CA GLU A 86 -6.29 16.33 21.08
C GLU A 86 -6.60 16.22 19.58
N ILE A 87 -6.71 14.99 19.06
CA ILE A 87 -6.89 14.74 17.63
C ILE A 87 -8.36 14.70 17.18
N THR A 88 -9.30 14.72 18.11
CA THR A 88 -10.76 14.61 17.92
C THR A 88 -11.24 13.26 17.37
N PHE A 89 -12.44 12.85 17.79
CA PHE A 89 -13.09 11.64 17.27
C PHE A 89 -13.59 11.82 15.82
N PRO A 90 -13.74 10.72 15.06
CA PRO A 90 -13.42 9.34 15.43
C PRO A 90 -11.92 9.02 15.38
N VAL A 91 -11.51 8.01 16.16
CA VAL A 91 -10.14 7.48 16.19
C VAL A 91 -10.13 5.99 15.88
N ILE A 92 -9.03 5.51 15.29
CA ILE A 92 -8.79 4.08 15.07
C ILE A 92 -7.70 3.58 16.02
N ILE A 93 -7.90 2.40 16.57
CA ILE A 93 -6.98 1.73 17.47
C ILE A 93 -6.40 0.51 16.77
N ARG A 94 -5.08 0.40 16.79
CA ARG A 94 -4.32 -0.71 16.19
C ARG A 94 -3.37 -1.30 17.21
N PRO A 95 -3.64 -2.52 17.73
CA PRO A 95 -2.72 -3.19 18.65
C PRO A 95 -1.39 -3.50 17.99
N ALA A 96 -0.31 -3.39 18.74
CA ALA A 96 1.02 -3.73 18.27
C ALA A 96 1.18 -5.26 18.14
N PHE A 97 1.88 -5.71 17.08
CA PHE A 97 2.22 -7.11 16.83
C PHE A 97 1.04 -8.08 16.76
N THR A 98 -0.15 -7.61 16.37
CA THR A 98 -1.31 -8.48 16.11
C THR A 98 -1.45 -8.77 14.63
N LEU A 99 -1.89 -9.99 14.31
CA LEU A 99 -2.14 -10.41 12.93
C LEU A 99 -3.57 -10.06 12.52
N GLY A 100 -3.72 -9.55 11.30
CA GLY A 100 -5.03 -9.36 10.69
C GLY A 100 -5.94 -8.32 11.37
N GLY A 101 -5.38 -7.40 12.18
CA GLY A 101 -6.16 -6.36 12.86
C GLY A 101 -6.93 -6.84 14.10
N ALA A 102 -6.56 -8.00 14.66
CA ALA A 102 -7.19 -8.53 15.88
C ALA A 102 -7.04 -7.55 17.06
N GLY A 103 -8.15 -7.32 17.79
CA GLY A 103 -8.20 -6.39 18.92
C GLY A 103 -8.23 -4.91 18.56
N GLY A 104 -8.14 -4.56 17.27
CA GLY A 104 -8.30 -3.19 16.78
C GLY A 104 -9.74 -2.81 16.52
N GLY A 105 -10.01 -1.51 16.39
CA GLY A 105 -11.34 -1.00 16.10
C GLY A 105 -11.38 0.52 15.94
N VAL A 106 -12.54 1.03 15.55
CA VAL A 106 -12.82 2.46 15.46
C VAL A 106 -13.70 2.87 16.64
N ALA A 107 -13.35 3.98 17.27
CA ALA A 107 -14.13 4.57 18.35
C ALA A 107 -14.64 5.95 17.94
N TYR A 108 -15.93 6.18 18.13
CA TYR A 108 -16.61 7.44 17.82
C TYR A 108 -16.86 8.29 19.07
N SER A 109 -16.63 7.73 20.26
CA SER A 109 -16.77 8.42 21.55
C SER A 109 -15.73 7.94 22.56
N ALA A 110 -15.59 8.64 23.69
CA ALA A 110 -14.69 8.27 24.77
C ALA A 110 -15.07 6.92 25.42
N GLU A 111 -16.36 6.62 25.50
CA GLU A 111 -16.87 5.35 26.05
C GLU A 111 -16.48 4.18 25.13
N GLU A 112 -16.66 4.33 23.82
CA GLU A 112 -16.24 3.33 22.84
C GLU A 112 -14.72 3.16 22.85
N LEU A 113 -13.97 4.27 22.93
CA LEU A 113 -12.51 4.24 22.99
C LEU A 113 -12.01 3.45 24.20
N THR A 114 -12.58 3.67 25.37
CA THR A 114 -12.22 2.93 26.59
C THR A 114 -12.30 1.41 26.38
N LEU A 115 -13.39 0.93 25.77
CA LEU A 115 -13.60 -0.49 25.52
C LEU A 115 -12.64 -1.04 24.46
N VAL A 116 -12.49 -0.33 23.33
CA VAL A 116 -11.63 -0.77 22.21
C VAL A 116 -10.15 -0.70 22.60
N ALA A 117 -9.74 0.34 23.34
CA ALA A 117 -8.36 0.50 23.79
C ALA A 117 -7.98 -0.61 24.79
N GLN A 118 -8.85 -0.95 25.75
CA GLN A 118 -8.60 -2.06 26.67
C GLN A 118 -8.47 -3.39 25.92
N THR A 119 -9.40 -3.67 25.02
CA THR A 119 -9.34 -4.88 24.16
C THR A 119 -8.05 -4.95 23.35
N GLY A 120 -7.60 -3.81 22.82
CA GLY A 120 -6.36 -3.71 22.05
C GLY A 120 -5.11 -3.92 22.89
N LEU A 121 -5.06 -3.35 24.08
CA LEU A 121 -3.96 -3.53 25.04
C LEU A 121 -3.84 -5.00 25.47
N ASP A 122 -4.97 -5.66 25.73
CA ASP A 122 -5.02 -7.07 26.13
C ASP A 122 -4.61 -8.00 24.96
N ALA A 123 -4.92 -7.64 23.75
CA ALA A 123 -4.57 -8.40 22.55
C ALA A 123 -3.08 -8.23 22.14
N SER A 124 -2.44 -7.14 22.55
CA SER A 124 -1.06 -6.85 22.20
C SER A 124 -0.08 -7.63 23.06
N PRO A 125 0.86 -8.42 22.51
CA PRO A 125 1.87 -9.15 23.30
C PRO A 125 2.76 -8.26 24.18
N ILE A 126 2.85 -6.97 23.85
CA ILE A 126 3.67 -5.98 24.59
C ILE A 126 2.82 -4.90 25.25
N THR A 127 1.49 -5.12 25.38
CA THR A 127 0.54 -4.17 25.99
C THR A 127 0.66 -2.76 25.41
N GLN A 128 0.62 -2.67 24.06
CA GLN A 128 0.83 -1.42 23.34
C GLN A 128 -0.17 -1.28 22.19
N ILE A 129 -0.78 -0.10 22.08
CA ILE A 129 -1.68 0.25 20.98
C ILE A 129 -1.23 1.54 20.30
N LEU A 130 -1.50 1.65 19.01
CA LEU A 130 -1.47 2.91 18.26
C LEU A 130 -2.88 3.49 18.28
N VAL A 131 -3.04 4.73 18.73
CA VAL A 131 -4.23 5.55 18.54
C VAL A 131 -3.97 6.50 17.38
N GLU A 132 -4.86 6.53 16.39
CA GLU A 132 -4.68 7.29 15.17
C GLU A 132 -5.98 7.98 14.78
N ARG A 133 -5.90 9.18 14.21
CA ARG A 133 -7.06 9.87 13.67
C ARG A 133 -7.70 9.04 12.57
N TYR A 134 -9.00 8.78 12.67
CA TYR A 134 -9.74 8.03 11.66
C TYR A 134 -10.17 8.96 10.52
N ILE A 135 -9.61 8.73 9.33
CA ILE A 135 -9.83 9.55 8.14
C ILE A 135 -10.72 8.84 7.11
N TYR A 136 -11.79 8.23 7.61
CA TYR A 136 -12.77 7.53 6.76
C TYR A 136 -13.35 8.45 5.69
N GLY A 137 -13.53 7.90 4.49
CA GLY A 137 -14.11 8.63 3.36
C GLY A 137 -13.11 9.44 2.55
N TRP A 138 -11.83 9.51 2.97
CA TRP A 138 -10.78 10.10 2.14
C TRP A 138 -10.43 9.17 0.99
N LYS A 139 -10.02 9.74 -0.14
CA LYS A 139 -9.53 8.97 -1.29
C LYS A 139 -8.21 8.31 -0.92
N GLU A 140 -8.03 7.06 -1.35
CA GLU A 140 -6.76 6.37 -1.22
C GLU A 140 -6.05 6.33 -2.57
N ILE A 141 -4.87 6.94 -2.64
CA ILE A 141 -4.08 7.10 -3.86
C ILE A 141 -2.72 6.46 -3.64
N GLU A 142 -2.29 5.66 -4.60
CA GLU A 142 -1.01 4.98 -4.57
C GLU A 142 -0.11 5.43 -5.72
N PHE A 143 1.20 5.53 -5.46
CA PHE A 143 2.22 5.68 -6.47
C PHE A 143 3.22 4.54 -6.37
N GLU A 144 3.39 3.82 -7.46
CA GLU A 144 4.56 2.95 -7.63
C GLU A 144 5.71 3.78 -8.18
N THR A 145 6.80 3.77 -7.46
CA THR A 145 8.00 4.53 -7.77
C THR A 145 9.21 3.63 -7.97
N MET A 146 10.23 4.13 -8.63
CA MET A 146 11.49 3.42 -8.85
C MET A 146 12.66 4.39 -8.64
N ARG A 147 13.70 3.95 -7.93
CA ARG A 147 14.92 4.74 -7.71
C ARG A 147 16.15 3.85 -7.84
N ASP A 148 17.23 4.40 -8.41
CA ASP A 148 18.55 3.76 -8.45
C ASP A 148 19.53 4.35 -7.41
N SER A 149 20.73 3.78 -7.33
CA SER A 149 21.77 4.17 -6.38
C SER A 149 22.33 5.59 -6.61
N VAL A 150 22.30 6.10 -7.84
CA VAL A 150 22.78 7.45 -8.19
C VAL A 150 21.72 8.54 -8.03
N GLY A 151 20.48 8.16 -7.68
CA GLY A 151 19.42 9.09 -7.34
C GLY A 151 18.46 9.43 -8.47
N ASN A 152 18.53 8.75 -9.62
CA ASN A 152 17.46 8.82 -10.61
C ASN A 152 16.19 8.23 -10.00
N VAL A 153 15.07 8.91 -10.19
CA VAL A 153 13.77 8.50 -9.63
C VAL A 153 12.65 8.81 -10.59
N ILE A 154 11.70 7.87 -10.70
CA ILE A 154 10.51 8.01 -11.54
C ILE A 154 9.26 7.54 -10.80
N ALA A 155 8.10 8.05 -11.23
CA ALA A 155 6.79 7.49 -10.90
C ALA A 155 6.40 6.51 -12.02
N VAL A 156 6.33 5.22 -11.71
CA VAL A 156 6.03 4.17 -12.69
C VAL A 156 4.54 4.13 -13.01
N CYS A 157 3.69 4.26 -11.98
CA CYS A 157 2.26 4.18 -12.13
C CYS A 157 1.55 4.86 -10.96
N SER A 158 0.50 5.60 -11.26
CA SER A 158 -0.46 6.06 -10.24
C SER A 158 -1.67 5.14 -10.21
N MET A 159 -2.21 4.88 -9.04
CA MET A 159 -3.39 4.05 -8.83
C MET A 159 -4.35 4.72 -7.85
N GLU A 160 -5.62 4.51 -8.05
CA GLU A 160 -6.68 5.02 -7.19
C GLU A 160 -7.54 3.86 -6.70
N ASN A 161 -7.69 3.76 -5.37
CA ASN A 161 -8.61 2.84 -4.74
C ASN A 161 -10.01 3.46 -4.74
N PHE A 162 -11.00 2.76 -5.32
CA PHE A 162 -12.39 3.22 -5.35
C PHE A 162 -13.03 3.23 -3.99
N ASP A 163 -12.69 2.22 -3.19
CA ASP A 163 -13.11 2.15 -1.81
C ASP A 163 -12.30 3.17 -0.99
N PRO A 164 -12.94 3.91 -0.10
CA PRO A 164 -12.27 4.94 0.67
C PRO A 164 -11.29 4.34 1.68
N VAL A 165 -10.41 5.17 2.22
CA VAL A 165 -9.53 4.81 3.34
C VAL A 165 -10.33 4.12 4.45
N GLY A 166 -9.81 2.99 4.92
CA GLY A 166 -10.47 2.11 5.91
C GLY A 166 -10.90 0.77 5.32
N VAL A 167 -10.88 0.60 4.00
CA VAL A 167 -10.98 -0.69 3.31
C VAL A 167 -9.59 -1.16 2.93
N HIS A 168 -9.29 -2.45 3.18
CA HIS A 168 -7.98 -3.00 2.83
C HIS A 168 -7.73 -2.94 1.31
N THR A 169 -6.57 -2.44 0.87
CA THR A 169 -6.22 -2.26 -0.55
C THR A 169 -6.34 -3.54 -1.38
N GLY A 170 -6.11 -4.71 -0.77
CA GLY A 170 -6.31 -6.02 -1.40
C GLY A 170 -7.78 -6.29 -1.79
N ASP A 171 -8.71 -5.73 -1.03
CA ASP A 171 -10.17 -5.89 -1.22
C ASP A 171 -10.76 -4.80 -2.12
N SER A 172 -10.12 -3.64 -2.16
CA SER A 172 -10.59 -2.48 -2.93
C SER A 172 -10.59 -2.75 -4.45
N ILE A 173 -11.51 -2.08 -5.15
CA ILE A 173 -11.43 -1.90 -6.60
C ILE A 173 -10.34 -0.86 -6.87
N VAL A 174 -9.32 -1.22 -7.64
CA VAL A 174 -8.19 -0.34 -7.96
C VAL A 174 -8.19 -0.01 -9.44
N VAL A 175 -7.98 1.26 -9.76
CA VAL A 175 -7.93 1.77 -11.13
C VAL A 175 -6.58 2.43 -11.40
N ALA A 176 -6.00 2.15 -12.55
CA ALA A 176 -4.77 2.78 -13.04
C ALA A 176 -4.98 3.30 -14.49
N PRO A 177 -4.52 4.52 -14.80
CA PRO A 177 -4.06 5.55 -13.89
C PRO A 177 -5.20 6.12 -13.01
N THR A 178 -4.87 6.97 -12.04
CA THR A 178 -5.87 7.71 -11.23
C THR A 178 -6.88 8.43 -12.13
N GLN A 179 -8.18 8.35 -11.78
CA GLN A 179 -9.27 8.85 -12.63
C GLN A 179 -9.92 10.13 -12.10
N THR A 180 -9.87 10.36 -10.79
CA THR A 180 -10.65 11.43 -10.14
C THR A 180 -9.80 12.55 -9.56
N LEU A 181 -8.50 12.59 -9.86
CA LEU A 181 -7.60 13.64 -9.43
C LEU A 181 -7.58 14.81 -10.43
N ALA A 182 -7.64 16.03 -9.91
CA ALA A 182 -7.24 17.21 -10.68
C ALA A 182 -5.71 17.17 -10.91
N ASP A 183 -5.23 17.81 -11.98
CA ASP A 183 -3.79 17.85 -12.28
C ASP A 183 -2.95 18.34 -11.10
N LYS A 184 -3.42 19.39 -10.41
CA LYS A 184 -2.74 19.91 -9.22
C LYS A 184 -2.62 18.89 -8.09
N GLU A 185 -3.65 18.08 -7.85
CA GLU A 185 -3.63 17.00 -6.86
C GLU A 185 -2.65 15.90 -7.27
N PHE A 186 -2.71 15.50 -8.54
CA PHE A 186 -1.81 14.51 -9.09
C PHE A 186 -0.35 14.93 -8.97
N GLN A 187 0.00 16.14 -9.41
CA GLN A 187 1.38 16.64 -9.33
C GLN A 187 1.87 16.75 -7.89
N MET A 188 1.02 17.25 -6.99
CA MET A 188 1.33 17.36 -5.56
C MET A 188 1.68 16.00 -4.94
N LEU A 189 0.85 14.97 -5.17
CA LEU A 189 1.09 13.64 -4.61
C LEU A 189 2.27 12.93 -5.30
N ARG A 190 2.43 13.11 -6.61
CA ARG A 190 3.57 12.59 -7.35
C ARG A 190 4.89 13.18 -6.83
N ASP A 191 4.99 14.49 -6.68
CA ASP A 191 6.18 15.16 -6.17
C ASP A 191 6.49 14.72 -4.73
N SER A 192 5.45 14.53 -3.92
CA SER A 192 5.56 13.97 -2.58
C SER A 192 6.15 12.57 -2.60
N ALA A 193 5.62 11.66 -3.44
CA ALA A 193 6.13 10.30 -3.57
C ALA A 193 7.61 10.25 -4.00
N LEU A 194 7.98 11.06 -4.99
CA LEU A 194 9.37 11.16 -5.44
C LEU A 194 10.31 11.74 -4.38
N LYS A 195 9.84 12.70 -3.58
CA LYS A 195 10.59 13.27 -2.47
C LYS A 195 10.84 12.23 -1.37
N ILE A 196 9.80 11.47 -1.01
CA ILE A 196 9.85 10.42 0.01
C ILE A 196 10.88 9.34 -0.35
N ILE A 197 10.81 8.79 -1.56
CA ILE A 197 11.73 7.71 -1.96
C ILE A 197 13.19 8.20 -2.04
N ARG A 198 13.41 9.48 -2.39
CA ARG A 198 14.76 10.08 -2.35
C ARG A 198 15.29 10.19 -0.94
N GLU A 199 14.48 10.69 0.01
CA GLU A 199 14.88 10.86 1.40
C GLU A 199 15.17 9.52 2.08
N LEU A 200 14.30 8.53 1.88
CA LEU A 200 14.49 7.19 2.40
C LEU A 200 15.65 6.44 1.71
N LYS A 201 16.17 6.95 0.59
CA LYS A 201 17.24 6.32 -0.21
C LYS A 201 16.93 4.88 -0.61
N ILE A 202 15.65 4.59 -0.83
CA ILE A 202 15.22 3.26 -1.28
C ILE A 202 15.81 2.99 -2.66
N GLU A 203 16.42 1.83 -2.85
CA GLU A 203 16.92 1.35 -4.14
C GLU A 203 16.02 0.23 -4.68
N GLY A 204 15.48 0.44 -5.89
CA GLY A 204 14.49 -0.40 -6.51
C GLY A 204 13.08 0.16 -6.43
N GLY A 205 12.09 -0.73 -6.52
CA GLY A 205 10.67 -0.39 -6.49
C GLY A 205 10.16 -0.08 -5.09
N CYS A 206 9.28 0.90 -5.01
CA CYS A 206 8.64 1.31 -3.76
C CYS A 206 7.20 1.76 -4.02
N ASN A 207 6.28 1.31 -3.17
CA ASN A 207 4.90 1.76 -3.16
C ASN A 207 4.71 2.84 -2.08
N VAL A 208 4.07 3.95 -2.44
CA VAL A 208 3.74 5.06 -1.54
C VAL A 208 2.23 5.26 -1.55
N GLN A 209 1.59 5.23 -0.39
CA GLN A 209 0.14 5.34 -0.24
C GLN A 209 -0.25 6.63 0.49
N PHE A 210 -1.19 7.35 -0.09
CA PHE A 210 -1.72 8.62 0.40
C PHE A 210 -3.21 8.55 0.65
N ALA A 211 -3.65 9.22 1.71
CA ALA A 211 -5.04 9.63 1.88
C ALA A 211 -5.20 11.07 1.43
N LEU A 212 -6.11 11.34 0.51
CA LEU A 212 -6.42 12.68 0.01
C LEU A 212 -7.84 13.07 0.42
N ASP A 213 -7.98 14.22 1.07
CA ASP A 213 -9.28 14.79 1.40
C ASP A 213 -10.06 15.14 0.11
N PRO A 214 -11.24 14.57 -0.13
CA PRO A 214 -11.99 14.80 -1.36
C PRO A 214 -12.51 16.24 -1.51
N LEU A 215 -12.46 17.05 -0.45
CA LEU A 215 -12.98 18.41 -0.40
C LEU A 215 -11.89 19.49 -0.36
N SER A 216 -10.62 19.09 -0.25
CA SER A 216 -9.50 20.04 -0.18
C SER A 216 -8.22 19.41 -0.76
N PHE A 217 -7.13 20.20 -0.77
CA PHE A 217 -5.79 19.66 -1.15
C PHE A 217 -5.04 19.03 0.04
N LYS A 218 -5.72 18.80 1.16
CA LYS A 218 -5.11 18.19 2.34
C LYS A 218 -4.92 16.70 2.09
N TYR A 219 -3.73 16.20 2.39
CA TYR A 219 -3.42 14.78 2.31
C TYR A 219 -2.61 14.34 3.52
N TYR A 220 -2.60 13.04 3.74
CA TYR A 220 -1.72 12.38 4.67
C TYR A 220 -1.02 11.21 3.99
N LEU A 221 0.22 10.98 4.40
CA LEU A 221 0.94 9.76 4.06
C LEU A 221 0.40 8.62 4.95
N ILE A 222 -0.01 7.51 4.34
CA ILE A 222 -0.51 6.32 5.04
C ILE A 222 0.65 5.39 5.36
N GLU A 223 1.36 4.95 4.29
CA GLU A 223 2.50 4.04 4.43
C GLU A 223 3.43 4.10 3.22
N VAL A 224 4.64 3.61 3.42
CA VAL A 224 5.63 3.39 2.36
C VAL A 224 6.12 1.96 2.46
N ASN A 225 6.04 1.24 1.34
CA ASN A 225 6.50 -0.15 1.24
C ASN A 225 7.82 -0.18 0.46
N PRO A 226 9.01 -0.32 1.11
CA PRO A 226 10.32 -0.27 0.46
C PRO A 226 10.66 -1.59 -0.25
N ARG A 227 9.73 -2.12 -0.99
CA ARG A 227 9.80 -3.43 -1.64
C ARG A 227 8.81 -3.57 -2.77
N VAL A 228 9.03 -4.54 -3.65
CA VAL A 228 8.01 -4.96 -4.62
C VAL A 228 6.84 -5.62 -3.88
N SER A 229 5.63 -5.19 -4.19
CA SER A 229 4.37 -5.58 -3.54
C SER A 229 3.36 -6.15 -4.54
N ARG A 230 2.15 -6.45 -4.08
CA ARG A 230 1.05 -6.83 -4.97
C ARG A 230 0.64 -5.69 -5.90
N SER A 231 0.60 -4.47 -5.38
CA SER A 231 0.35 -3.26 -6.20
C SER A 231 1.43 -3.07 -7.26
N SER A 232 2.69 -3.38 -6.97
CA SER A 232 3.76 -3.35 -7.98
C SER A 232 3.51 -4.35 -9.12
N ALA A 233 2.95 -5.52 -8.82
CA ALA A 233 2.57 -6.51 -9.84
C ALA A 233 1.41 -6.00 -10.71
N LEU A 234 0.41 -5.36 -10.10
CA LEU A 234 -0.69 -4.70 -10.82
C LEU A 234 -0.16 -3.56 -11.70
N ALA A 235 0.65 -2.67 -11.12
CA ALA A 235 1.27 -1.55 -11.83
C ALA A 235 2.14 -2.00 -13.01
N SER A 236 2.91 -3.10 -12.83
CA SER A 236 3.72 -3.68 -13.91
C SER A 236 2.85 -4.17 -15.07
N LYS A 237 1.74 -4.85 -14.77
CA LYS A 237 0.81 -5.31 -15.81
C LYS A 237 0.07 -4.14 -16.45
N ALA A 238 -0.31 -3.13 -15.67
CA ALA A 238 -1.02 -1.96 -16.15
C ALA A 238 -0.13 -1.10 -17.07
N SER A 239 1.10 -0.81 -16.66
CA SER A 239 1.99 0.11 -17.36
C SER A 239 2.89 -0.56 -18.41
N GLY A 240 3.03 -1.89 -18.35
CA GLY A 240 4.04 -2.61 -19.14
C GLY A 240 5.48 -2.43 -18.64
N TYR A 241 5.68 -1.67 -17.54
CA TYR A 241 6.98 -1.47 -16.94
C TYR A 241 7.32 -2.64 -16.00
N PRO A 242 8.40 -3.39 -16.24
CA PRO A 242 8.69 -4.62 -15.49
C PRO A 242 9.38 -4.30 -14.16
N ILE A 243 8.63 -3.81 -13.15
CA ILE A 243 9.13 -3.30 -11.87
C ILE A 243 10.11 -4.29 -11.19
N ALA A 244 9.72 -5.56 -11.06
CA ALA A 244 10.57 -6.55 -10.40
C ALA A 244 11.90 -6.79 -11.15
N ARG A 245 11.85 -6.83 -12.49
CA ARG A 245 13.06 -6.99 -13.32
C ARG A 245 13.98 -5.79 -13.20
N VAL A 246 13.43 -4.58 -13.20
CA VAL A 246 14.22 -3.35 -13.04
C VAL A 246 14.79 -3.28 -11.62
N THR A 247 13.99 -3.56 -10.59
CA THR A 247 14.45 -3.64 -9.20
C THR A 247 15.63 -4.60 -9.04
N ALA A 248 15.57 -5.80 -9.65
CA ALA A 248 16.66 -6.76 -9.60
C ALA A 248 17.95 -6.22 -10.26
N LYS A 249 17.82 -5.49 -11.37
CA LYS A 249 18.96 -4.88 -12.07
C LYS A 249 19.55 -3.70 -11.29
N VAL A 250 18.70 -2.87 -10.68
CA VAL A 250 19.14 -1.78 -9.79
C VAL A 250 19.87 -2.35 -8.58
N ALA A 251 19.37 -3.43 -7.99
CA ALA A 251 20.00 -4.07 -6.83
C ALA A 251 21.43 -4.58 -7.12
N VAL A 252 21.75 -4.90 -8.36
CA VAL A 252 23.12 -5.28 -8.77
C VAL A 252 23.94 -4.11 -9.31
N GLY A 253 23.49 -2.87 -9.09
CA GLY A 253 24.25 -1.66 -9.32
C GLY A 253 24.03 -0.95 -10.66
N LEU A 254 23.09 -1.42 -11.50
CA LEU A 254 22.76 -0.72 -12.74
C LEU A 254 21.89 0.50 -12.45
N THR A 255 22.13 1.60 -13.19
CA THR A 255 21.30 2.79 -13.14
C THR A 255 20.07 2.66 -14.05
N LEU A 256 19.05 3.48 -13.81
CA LEU A 256 17.82 3.45 -14.63
C LEU A 256 18.10 3.78 -16.10
N ASP A 257 19.10 4.62 -16.37
CA ASP A 257 19.50 4.98 -17.75
C ASP A 257 20.22 3.84 -18.48
N GLU A 258 20.95 3.00 -17.75
CA GLU A 258 21.65 1.83 -18.30
C GLU A 258 20.72 0.64 -18.54
N ILE A 259 19.56 0.61 -17.86
CA ILE A 259 18.60 -0.48 -17.99
C ILE A 259 17.70 -0.24 -19.18
N MET A 260 17.96 -0.94 -20.28
CA MET A 260 17.09 -0.90 -21.45
C MET A 260 15.87 -1.81 -21.27
N LEU A 261 14.69 -1.27 -21.48
CA LEU A 261 13.43 -1.96 -21.73
C LEU A 261 13.30 -2.29 -23.23
N ALA A 262 12.07 -2.62 -23.67
CA ALA A 262 11.89 -2.98 -25.08
C ALA A 262 12.24 -1.82 -26.04
N ASN A 263 11.81 -0.61 -25.74
CA ASN A 263 11.95 0.54 -26.63
C ASN A 263 12.52 1.80 -25.95
N THR A 264 12.63 1.82 -24.62
CA THR A 264 13.05 2.98 -23.83
C THR A 264 13.98 2.57 -22.71
N PRO A 265 14.83 3.48 -22.19
CA PRO A 265 15.49 3.28 -20.90
C PRO A 265 14.47 3.16 -19.75
N ALA A 266 14.86 2.50 -18.67
CA ALA A 266 14.01 2.38 -17.48
C ALA A 266 13.83 3.70 -16.72
N SER A 267 14.55 4.74 -17.08
CA SER A 267 14.40 6.12 -16.57
C SER A 267 13.20 6.87 -17.14
N PHE A 268 12.52 6.34 -18.16
CA PHE A 268 11.34 6.96 -18.77
C PHE A 268 10.08 6.55 -18.02
N GLU A 269 9.27 7.53 -17.61
CA GLU A 269 7.97 7.27 -16.99
C GLU A 269 6.97 6.74 -18.03
N PRO A 270 6.26 5.64 -17.72
CA PRO A 270 5.19 5.16 -18.57
C PRO A 270 4.03 6.16 -18.63
N THR A 271 3.41 6.28 -19.80
CA THR A 271 2.17 7.04 -19.99
C THR A 271 1.08 6.10 -20.47
N LEU A 272 -0.07 6.08 -19.77
CA LEU A 272 -1.20 5.22 -20.08
C LEU A 272 -2.28 6.01 -20.80
N ASP A 273 -2.70 5.54 -21.97
CA ASP A 273 -3.85 6.06 -22.74
C ASP A 273 -5.08 5.11 -22.68
N TYR A 274 -5.10 4.22 -21.71
CA TYR A 274 -6.16 3.27 -21.42
C TYR A 274 -6.36 3.16 -19.90
N VAL A 275 -7.46 2.55 -19.51
CA VAL A 275 -7.80 2.35 -18.10
C VAL A 275 -7.69 0.87 -17.74
N VAL A 276 -7.02 0.59 -16.64
CA VAL A 276 -6.88 -0.75 -16.08
C VAL A 276 -7.64 -0.80 -14.76
N THR A 277 -8.51 -1.82 -14.60
CA THR A 277 -9.27 -2.01 -13.36
C THR A 277 -8.96 -3.38 -12.76
N LYS A 278 -8.60 -3.39 -11.48
CA LYS A 278 -8.49 -4.59 -10.66
C LYS A 278 -9.75 -4.72 -9.81
N VAL A 279 -10.37 -5.91 -9.79
CA VAL A 279 -11.50 -6.25 -8.91
C VAL A 279 -11.16 -7.51 -8.14
N ALA A 280 -11.40 -7.48 -6.83
CA ALA A 280 -11.14 -8.60 -5.95
C ALA A 280 -12.19 -9.72 -6.09
N ARG A 281 -11.77 -10.97 -5.90
CA ARG A 281 -12.66 -12.14 -5.79
C ARG A 281 -12.83 -12.51 -4.33
N PHE A 282 -14.06 -12.46 -3.86
CA PHE A 282 -14.41 -12.81 -2.47
C PHE A 282 -15.03 -14.22 -2.41
N PRO A 283 -14.67 -15.05 -1.41
CA PRO A 283 -15.19 -16.39 -1.25
C PRO A 283 -16.50 -16.43 -0.43
N PHE A 284 -17.30 -15.37 -0.42
CA PHE A 284 -18.54 -15.30 0.37
C PHE A 284 -19.61 -16.31 -0.08
N ASP A 285 -19.49 -16.79 -1.32
CA ASP A 285 -20.30 -17.90 -1.85
C ASP A 285 -19.99 -19.25 -1.17
N LYS A 286 -18.79 -19.39 -0.58
CA LYS A 286 -18.34 -20.61 0.11
C LYS A 286 -18.46 -20.51 1.63
N PHE A 287 -18.47 -19.31 2.19
CA PHE A 287 -18.48 -19.03 3.63
C PHE A 287 -19.68 -18.16 3.98
N SER A 288 -20.86 -18.79 4.14
CA SER A 288 -22.13 -18.09 4.40
C SER A 288 -22.14 -17.28 5.71
N ASP A 289 -21.38 -17.72 6.70
CA ASP A 289 -21.34 -17.11 8.02
C ASP A 289 -20.31 -15.96 8.14
N ALA A 290 -19.50 -15.77 7.09
CA ALA A 290 -18.54 -14.69 7.05
C ALA A 290 -19.22 -13.34 6.78
N SER A 291 -18.85 -12.32 7.55
CA SER A 291 -19.28 -10.94 7.30
C SER A 291 -18.81 -10.48 5.91
N ASN A 292 -19.74 -10.03 5.08
CA ASN A 292 -19.47 -9.49 3.75
C ASN A 292 -19.15 -7.98 3.76
N LYS A 293 -19.12 -7.34 4.93
CA LYS A 293 -18.69 -5.94 5.05
C LYS A 293 -17.19 -5.84 4.91
N LEU A 294 -16.72 -5.00 4.00
CA LEU A 294 -15.30 -4.70 3.83
C LEU A 294 -14.80 -3.80 4.96
N GLY A 295 -13.53 -3.88 5.28
CA GLY A 295 -12.88 -3.14 6.33
C GLY A 295 -11.37 -3.29 6.25
N THR A 296 -10.68 -3.09 7.36
CA THR A 296 -9.22 -3.13 7.44
C THR A 296 -8.60 -4.52 7.28
N GLN A 297 -9.41 -5.58 7.43
CA GLN A 297 -8.97 -6.97 7.22
C GLN A 297 -9.20 -7.39 5.78
N MET A 298 -8.17 -7.97 5.15
CA MET A 298 -8.27 -8.51 3.81
C MET A 298 -9.13 -9.79 3.78
N LYS A 299 -10.15 -9.82 2.91
CA LYS A 299 -11.09 -10.94 2.72
C LYS A 299 -10.99 -11.58 1.34
N ALA A 300 -10.38 -10.90 0.39
CA ALA A 300 -10.21 -11.40 -0.96
C ALA A 300 -9.27 -12.60 -1.02
N THR A 301 -9.63 -13.60 -1.87
CA THR A 301 -8.82 -14.80 -2.13
C THR A 301 -8.20 -14.80 -3.51
N GLY A 302 -8.54 -13.84 -4.35
CA GLY A 302 -8.03 -13.68 -5.71
C GLY A 302 -8.43 -12.34 -6.28
N GLU A 303 -8.01 -12.09 -7.50
CA GLU A 303 -8.29 -10.83 -8.20
C GLU A 303 -8.31 -11.05 -9.71
N VAL A 304 -9.01 -10.20 -10.40
CA VAL A 304 -8.98 -10.06 -11.86
C VAL A 304 -8.49 -8.69 -12.25
N MET A 305 -7.88 -8.59 -13.41
CA MET A 305 -7.47 -7.33 -14.02
C MET A 305 -8.04 -7.24 -15.43
N SER A 306 -8.55 -6.08 -15.78
CA SER A 306 -9.07 -5.81 -17.13
C SER A 306 -8.55 -4.48 -17.66
N ILE A 307 -8.57 -4.34 -18.99
CA ILE A 307 -8.14 -3.15 -19.70
C ILE A 307 -9.30 -2.67 -20.59
N GLY A 308 -9.59 -1.37 -20.55
CA GLY A 308 -10.59 -0.72 -21.39
C GLY A 308 -10.13 0.66 -21.84
N ARG A 309 -10.86 1.25 -22.77
CA ARG A 309 -10.63 2.65 -23.20
C ARG A 309 -11.20 3.64 -22.19
N THR A 310 -12.26 3.25 -21.52
CA THR A 310 -12.90 4.01 -20.45
C THR A 310 -12.94 3.20 -19.17
N MET A 311 -13.18 3.87 -18.07
CA MET A 311 -13.31 3.22 -16.79
C MET A 311 -14.50 2.26 -16.74
N GLU A 312 -15.65 2.65 -17.30
CA GLU A 312 -16.85 1.82 -17.34
C GLU A 312 -16.60 0.52 -18.13
N GLU A 313 -15.95 0.64 -19.29
CA GLU A 313 -15.57 -0.53 -20.10
C GLU A 313 -14.67 -1.47 -19.31
N SER A 314 -13.62 -0.93 -18.68
CA SER A 314 -12.65 -1.67 -17.91
C SER A 314 -13.33 -2.35 -16.71
N LEU A 315 -14.14 -1.63 -15.94
CA LEU A 315 -14.86 -2.16 -14.79
C LEU A 315 -15.82 -3.31 -15.18
N LEU A 316 -16.61 -3.12 -16.24
CA LEU A 316 -17.55 -4.15 -16.70
C LEU A 316 -16.83 -5.39 -17.25
N LYS A 317 -15.67 -5.23 -17.88
CA LYS A 317 -14.82 -6.36 -18.27
C LYS A 317 -14.31 -7.11 -17.03
N ALA A 318 -13.86 -6.42 -15.99
CA ALA A 318 -13.42 -7.03 -14.75
C ALA A 318 -14.55 -7.83 -14.10
N MET A 319 -15.76 -7.26 -14.00
CA MET A 319 -16.92 -7.95 -13.43
C MET A 319 -17.23 -9.27 -14.16
N ARG A 320 -17.18 -9.26 -15.49
CA ARG A 320 -17.37 -10.50 -16.28
C ARG A 320 -16.25 -11.51 -16.05
N SER A 321 -15.02 -11.04 -15.88
CA SER A 321 -13.85 -11.91 -15.67
C SER A 321 -13.82 -12.59 -14.30
N LEU A 322 -14.62 -12.14 -13.34
CA LEU A 322 -14.77 -12.80 -12.02
C LEU A 322 -15.50 -14.14 -12.10
N GLU A 323 -16.20 -14.43 -13.20
CA GLU A 323 -16.95 -15.68 -13.45
C GLU A 323 -17.97 -16.01 -12.34
N THR A 324 -18.56 -14.98 -11.74
CA THR A 324 -19.59 -15.12 -10.69
C THR A 324 -21.01 -15.21 -11.24
N GLY A 325 -21.17 -15.23 -12.57
CA GLY A 325 -22.47 -15.17 -13.24
C GLY A 325 -23.08 -13.76 -13.24
N VAL A 326 -22.37 -12.76 -12.76
CA VAL A 326 -22.76 -11.34 -12.74
C VAL A 326 -22.03 -10.63 -13.90
N CYS A 327 -22.81 -10.02 -14.80
CA CYS A 327 -22.27 -9.28 -15.95
C CYS A 327 -22.30 -7.76 -15.75
N HIS A 328 -22.94 -7.29 -14.68
CA HIS A 328 -23.18 -5.88 -14.37
C HIS A 328 -22.87 -5.57 -12.93
N ILE A 329 -22.75 -4.29 -12.61
CA ILE A 329 -22.65 -3.78 -11.24
C ILE A 329 -24.02 -3.77 -10.51
N TYR A 330 -25.11 -4.07 -11.21
CA TYR A 330 -26.44 -4.13 -10.62
C TYR A 330 -26.68 -5.46 -9.92
N HIS A 331 -27.21 -5.39 -8.70
CA HIS A 331 -27.64 -6.57 -7.96
C HIS A 331 -29.03 -7.04 -8.42
N LYS A 332 -29.27 -8.38 -8.48
CA LYS A 332 -30.56 -8.96 -8.91
C LYS A 332 -31.78 -8.56 -8.06
N THR A 333 -31.56 -8.00 -6.88
CA THR A 333 -32.62 -7.54 -5.98
C THR A 333 -33.11 -6.12 -6.27
N VAL A 334 -32.51 -5.40 -7.21
CA VAL A 334 -33.03 -4.10 -7.63
C VAL A 334 -34.25 -4.31 -8.50
N SER A 335 -35.39 -3.77 -8.09
CA SER A 335 -36.64 -3.85 -8.85
C SER A 335 -36.44 -3.28 -10.26
N TYR A 336 -36.87 -4.02 -11.28
CA TYR A 336 -36.79 -3.63 -12.71
C TYR A 336 -37.42 -2.30 -13.06
N THR A 337 -38.23 -1.72 -12.16
CA THR A 337 -38.89 -0.41 -12.37
C THR A 337 -37.95 0.78 -12.47
N HIS A 338 -36.66 0.62 -12.15
CA HIS A 338 -35.67 1.70 -12.23
C HIS A 338 -34.59 1.47 -13.30
N LEU A 339 -34.70 0.43 -14.12
CA LEU A 339 -33.68 0.05 -15.10
C LEU A 339 -33.98 0.50 -16.54
N THR A 340 -35.04 1.24 -16.76
CA THR A 340 -35.25 1.91 -18.05
C THR A 340 -34.43 3.18 -18.08
N LEU A 341 -33.24 3.08 -18.70
CA LEU A 341 -32.54 4.28 -19.15
C LEU A 341 -33.50 5.08 -20.06
N PRO A 342 -33.63 6.40 -19.87
CA PRO A 342 -34.29 7.20 -20.87
C PRO A 342 -33.55 7.07 -22.19
N THR A 343 -34.23 6.63 -23.23
CA THR A 343 -33.76 6.58 -24.60
C THR A 343 -33.46 7.98 -25.11
#